data_c2e1022dcc1cd3e38fadf7bef5ebcd8c
#
_entry.id   c2e1022dcc1cd3e38fadf7bef5ebcd8c
#
_cell.length_a   1.000
_cell.length_b   1.000
_cell.length_c   1.000
_cell.angle_alpha   90.00
_cell.angle_beta   90.00
_cell.angle_gamma   90.00
#
_symmetry.space_group_name_H-M   'P 1'
#
loop_
_entity.id
_entity.type
_entity.pdbx_description
1 polymer ?
#
loop_
_entity_poly.entity_id
_entity_poly.type
_entity_poly.pdbx_seq_one_letter_code
_entity_poly.pdbx_strand_id
1 'polypeptide(L)'
;MPQPPVVVALGGNAIAPPGGRNSVAAQFERTEETAWRLVHLADQPLLVTHGNGPQVGTALLRSDLAAEVVPAQPLDACVADTQGGMGYMLQQCLDNAFSAAGRRRPTVALVTRTVVALGDPAFEHPSKPIGGFYEEAEARRRMAADRWVMSEDAGRGWRRVVPSPEPVEIVEEEAIRDLLAAGVVVVAAGGAACRWCAGRTGR
;
A
#
# COMPACT_ATOMS: atom_id res chain seq x y z
N MET A 1 14.96 -8.43 28.44
CA MET A 1 13.74 -8.56 27.63
C MET A 1 14.08 -8.06 26.22
N PRO A 2 13.60 -8.66 25.14
CA PRO A 2 13.82 -8.12 23.81
C PRO A 2 13.24 -6.70 23.74
N GLN A 3 13.95 -5.82 23.07
CA GLN A 3 13.52 -4.43 22.87
C GLN A 3 12.25 -4.41 22.01
N PRO A 4 11.21 -3.64 22.36
CA PRO A 4 10.02 -3.55 21.56
C PRO A 4 10.35 -2.93 20.19
N PRO A 5 9.69 -3.38 19.09
CA PRO A 5 9.95 -2.84 17.78
C PRO A 5 9.47 -1.39 17.66
N VAL A 6 10.23 -0.59 16.94
CA VAL A 6 9.81 0.73 16.48
C VAL A 6 9.02 0.53 15.19
N VAL A 7 7.79 1.06 15.13
CA VAL A 7 6.95 1.05 13.94
C VAL A 7 6.94 2.45 13.34
N VAL A 8 7.37 2.57 12.09
CA VAL A 8 7.37 3.82 11.35
C VAL A 8 6.34 3.74 10.23
N ALA A 9 5.30 4.57 10.30
CA ALA A 9 4.28 4.67 9.27
C ALA A 9 4.62 5.82 8.29
N LEU A 10 4.92 5.48 7.05
CA LEU A 10 5.23 6.45 5.99
C LEU A 10 3.94 6.87 5.25
N GLY A 11 3.54 8.10 5.44
CA GLY A 11 2.44 8.71 4.68
C GLY A 11 2.86 9.07 3.24
N GLY A 12 1.88 9.48 2.41
CA GLY A 12 2.11 9.80 0.99
C GLY A 12 3.24 10.81 0.76
N ASN A 13 3.35 11.84 1.58
CA ASN A 13 4.38 12.88 1.45
C ASN A 13 5.81 12.40 1.78
N ALA A 14 5.95 11.28 2.46
CA ALA A 14 7.25 10.67 2.75
C ALA A 14 7.81 9.89 1.55
N ILE A 15 6.96 9.58 0.56
CA ILE A 15 7.29 8.74 -0.58
C ILE A 15 7.12 9.50 -1.91
N ALA A 16 6.14 10.39 -1.99
CA ALA A 16 5.83 11.13 -3.20
C ALA A 16 5.84 12.65 -2.92
N PRO A 17 6.50 13.46 -3.76
CA PRO A 17 6.49 14.91 -3.59
C PRO A 17 5.08 15.46 -3.79
N PRO A 18 4.64 16.43 -2.98
CA PRO A 18 3.34 17.07 -3.14
C PRO A 18 3.28 17.86 -4.46
N GLY A 19 2.17 17.73 -5.20
CA GLY A 19 1.88 18.55 -6.39
C GLY A 19 2.66 18.21 -7.67
N GLY A 20 3.53 17.18 -7.65
CA GLY A 20 4.34 16.78 -8.80
C GLY A 20 3.76 15.61 -9.61
N ARG A 21 4.29 15.39 -10.84
CA ARG A 21 4.12 14.10 -11.51
C ARG A 21 4.79 13.03 -10.66
N ASN A 22 4.02 12.09 -10.13
CA ASN A 22 4.52 10.96 -9.33
C ASN A 22 5.28 9.95 -10.23
N SER A 23 6.36 10.40 -10.87
CA SER A 23 7.25 9.49 -11.58
C SER A 23 7.96 8.57 -10.59
N VAL A 24 8.35 7.39 -11.04
CA VAL A 24 9.12 6.45 -10.20
C VAL A 24 10.42 7.09 -9.70
N ALA A 25 11.12 7.86 -10.56
CA ALA A 25 12.34 8.57 -10.19
C ALA A 25 12.10 9.56 -9.03
N ALA A 26 11.07 10.41 -9.12
CA ALA A 26 10.75 11.36 -8.06
C ALA A 26 10.35 10.68 -6.74
N GLN A 27 9.72 9.50 -6.82
CA GLN A 27 9.41 8.70 -5.65
C GLN A 27 10.69 8.12 -5.01
N PHE A 28 11.65 7.65 -5.81
CA PHE A 28 12.95 7.19 -5.32
C PHE A 28 13.71 8.31 -4.60
N GLU A 29 13.86 9.48 -5.22
CA GLU A 29 14.52 10.65 -4.61
C GLU A 29 13.91 10.99 -3.25
N ARG A 30 12.58 11.04 -3.17
CA ARG A 30 11.88 11.35 -1.93
C ARG A 30 12.02 10.25 -0.89
N THR A 31 12.01 8.99 -1.32
CA THR A 31 12.19 7.83 -0.42
C THR A 31 13.62 7.76 0.11
N GLU A 32 14.61 8.15 -0.69
CA GLU A 32 16.01 8.23 -0.27
C GLU A 32 16.19 9.26 0.85
N GLU A 33 15.63 10.47 0.71
CA GLU A 33 15.62 11.46 1.80
C GLU A 33 14.96 10.92 3.07
N THR A 34 13.87 10.19 2.92
CA THR A 34 13.15 9.56 4.03
C THR A 34 14.00 8.48 4.70
N ALA A 35 14.64 7.62 3.92
CA ALA A 35 15.52 6.56 4.42
C ALA A 35 16.69 7.13 5.26
N TRP A 36 17.31 8.21 4.81
CA TRP A 36 18.35 8.90 5.58
C TRP A 36 17.87 9.38 6.95
N ARG A 37 16.61 9.81 7.06
CA ARG A 37 16.02 10.21 8.34
C ARG A 37 15.80 9.04 9.29
N LEU A 38 15.77 7.81 8.79
CA LEU A 38 15.56 6.59 9.58
C LEU A 38 16.88 5.94 10.04
N VAL A 39 18.03 6.42 9.57
CA VAL A 39 19.35 5.85 9.92
C VAL A 39 19.58 5.79 11.43
N HIS A 40 19.10 6.78 12.21
CA HIS A 40 19.24 6.78 13.67
C HIS A 40 18.46 5.66 14.37
N LEU A 41 17.53 5.00 13.67
CA LEU A 41 16.78 3.83 14.16
C LEU A 41 17.45 2.50 13.82
N ALA A 42 18.63 2.53 13.17
CA ALA A 42 19.29 1.33 12.66
C ALA A 42 19.63 0.29 13.74
N ASP A 43 19.76 0.67 15.00
CA ASP A 43 20.10 -0.23 16.11
C ASP A 43 18.84 -0.84 16.80
N GLN A 44 17.65 -0.45 16.37
CA GLN A 44 16.38 -0.91 16.97
C GLN A 44 15.68 -1.92 16.06
N PRO A 45 14.87 -2.87 16.57
CA PRO A 45 13.98 -3.63 15.74
C PRO A 45 13.03 -2.67 15.00
N LEU A 46 13.10 -2.62 13.66
CA LEU A 46 12.44 -1.60 12.85
C LEU A 46 11.46 -2.22 11.87
N LEU A 47 10.19 -1.87 12.02
CA LEU A 47 9.11 -2.15 11.07
C LEU A 47 8.71 -0.85 10.36
N VAL A 48 8.75 -0.85 9.04
CA VAL A 48 8.30 0.26 8.21
C VAL A 48 7.00 -0.14 7.50
N THR A 49 5.98 0.67 7.64
CA THR A 49 4.72 0.52 6.88
C THR A 49 4.49 1.78 6.03
N HIS A 50 3.70 1.68 4.98
CA HIS A 50 3.50 2.79 4.04
C HIS A 50 2.09 2.85 3.47
N GLY A 51 1.63 4.04 3.08
CA GLY A 51 0.46 4.21 2.23
C GLY A 51 0.82 3.94 0.75
N ASN A 52 -0.18 3.59 -0.05
CA ASN A 52 -0.01 3.31 -1.49
C ASN A 52 -1.13 3.89 -2.38
N GLY A 53 -1.97 4.76 -1.86
CA GLY A 53 -3.17 5.25 -2.55
C GLY A 53 -2.92 5.76 -3.98
N PRO A 54 -1.96 6.69 -4.22
CA PRO A 54 -1.64 7.16 -5.57
C PRO A 54 -1.14 6.04 -6.49
N GLN A 55 -0.35 5.11 -5.97
CA GLN A 55 0.22 4.00 -6.74
C GLN A 55 -0.86 3.00 -7.18
N VAL A 56 -1.75 2.61 -6.27
CA VAL A 56 -2.92 1.76 -6.59
C VAL A 56 -3.83 2.45 -7.61
N GLY A 57 -4.09 3.75 -7.44
CA GLY A 57 -4.88 4.52 -8.40
C GLY A 57 -4.28 4.49 -9.80
N THR A 58 -2.96 4.64 -9.90
CA THR A 58 -2.24 4.56 -11.19
C THR A 58 -2.26 3.13 -11.76
N ALA A 59 -2.12 2.09 -10.93
CA ALA A 59 -2.20 0.70 -11.37
C ALA A 59 -3.59 0.36 -11.92
N LEU A 60 -4.65 0.76 -11.22
CA LEU A 60 -6.03 0.60 -11.69
C LEU A 60 -6.28 1.33 -13.01
N LEU A 61 -5.82 2.59 -13.13
CA LEU A 61 -5.99 3.34 -14.37
C LEU A 61 -5.29 2.66 -15.55
N ARG A 62 -4.05 2.15 -15.35
CA ARG A 62 -3.34 1.39 -16.38
C ARG A 62 -4.09 0.12 -16.76
N SER A 63 -4.62 -0.60 -15.77
CA SER A 63 -5.43 -1.79 -15.99
C SER A 63 -6.69 -1.48 -16.80
N ASP A 64 -7.40 -0.41 -16.46
CA ASP A 64 -8.61 0.01 -17.18
C ASP A 64 -8.31 0.41 -18.64
N LEU A 65 -7.21 1.15 -18.87
CA LEU A 65 -6.80 1.57 -20.21
C LEU A 65 -6.38 0.40 -21.10
N ALA A 66 -5.86 -0.67 -20.51
CA ALA A 66 -5.41 -1.86 -21.23
C ALA A 66 -6.51 -2.95 -21.34
N ALA A 67 -7.69 -2.75 -20.76
CA ALA A 67 -8.70 -3.78 -20.59
C ALA A 67 -9.25 -4.38 -21.93
N GLU A 68 -9.13 -3.64 -23.04
CA GLU A 68 -9.50 -4.15 -24.38
C GLU A 68 -8.44 -5.10 -24.97
N VAL A 69 -7.20 -5.09 -24.43
CA VAL A 69 -6.07 -5.88 -24.96
C VAL A 69 -5.72 -7.02 -24.01
N VAL A 70 -5.75 -6.76 -22.70
CA VAL A 70 -5.44 -7.74 -21.66
C VAL A 70 -6.51 -7.70 -20.57
N PRO A 71 -6.79 -8.83 -19.88
CA PRO A 71 -7.76 -8.84 -18.79
C PRO A 71 -7.44 -7.81 -17.71
N ALA A 72 -8.43 -7.05 -17.26
CA ALA A 72 -8.26 -6.07 -16.20
C ALA A 72 -7.86 -6.74 -14.88
N GLN A 73 -6.90 -6.15 -14.18
CA GLN A 73 -6.48 -6.62 -12.85
C GLN A 73 -7.50 -6.24 -11.78
N PRO A 74 -7.84 -7.15 -10.86
CA PRO A 74 -8.67 -6.82 -9.72
C PRO A 74 -7.91 -5.94 -8.72
N LEU A 75 -8.66 -5.23 -7.87
CA LEU A 75 -8.10 -4.26 -6.93
C LEU A 75 -7.05 -4.88 -5.97
N ASP A 76 -7.30 -6.08 -5.48
CA ASP A 76 -6.38 -6.79 -4.57
C ASP A 76 -5.04 -7.11 -5.23
N ALA A 77 -5.04 -7.52 -6.51
CA ALA A 77 -3.82 -7.72 -7.28
C ALA A 77 -3.06 -6.39 -7.47
N CYS A 78 -3.76 -5.30 -7.85
CA CYS A 78 -3.14 -3.98 -7.94
C CYS A 78 -2.54 -3.51 -6.59
N VAL A 79 -3.18 -3.84 -5.48
CA VAL A 79 -2.64 -3.55 -4.14
C VAL A 79 -1.38 -4.38 -3.87
N ALA A 80 -1.37 -5.67 -4.19
CA ALA A 80 -0.20 -6.55 -4.01
C ALA A 80 0.98 -6.09 -4.87
N ASP A 81 0.75 -5.78 -6.14
CA ASP A 81 1.76 -5.23 -7.05
C ASP A 81 2.39 -3.95 -6.51
N THR A 82 1.56 -3.05 -5.97
CA THR A 82 2.06 -1.80 -5.39
C THR A 82 2.79 -2.02 -4.06
N GLN A 83 2.42 -3.00 -3.25
CA GLN A 83 3.23 -3.40 -2.09
C GLN A 83 4.61 -3.89 -2.53
N GLY A 84 4.69 -4.72 -3.56
CA GLY A 84 5.95 -5.20 -4.12
C GLY A 84 6.81 -4.07 -4.67
N GLY A 85 6.25 -3.21 -5.52
CA GLY A 85 6.98 -2.09 -6.14
C GLY A 85 7.47 -1.05 -5.14
N MET A 86 6.64 -0.69 -4.16
CA MET A 86 7.03 0.25 -3.09
C MET A 86 7.97 -0.40 -2.09
N GLY A 87 7.76 -1.68 -1.77
CA GLY A 87 8.65 -2.47 -0.94
C GLY A 87 10.06 -2.53 -1.51
N TYR A 88 10.19 -2.82 -2.82
CA TYR A 88 11.46 -2.78 -3.54
C TYR A 88 12.17 -1.42 -3.40
N MET A 89 11.46 -0.33 -3.64
CA MET A 89 12.00 1.02 -3.54
C MET A 89 12.47 1.35 -2.11
N LEU A 90 11.64 1.09 -1.11
CA LEU A 90 11.96 1.31 0.30
C LEU A 90 13.15 0.47 0.75
N GLN A 91 13.15 -0.82 0.39
CA GLN A 91 14.24 -1.75 0.71
C GLN A 91 15.58 -1.23 0.16
N GLN A 92 15.62 -0.85 -1.12
CA GLN A 92 16.82 -0.34 -1.76
C GLN A 92 17.31 0.97 -1.10
N CYS A 93 16.42 1.92 -0.84
CA CYS A 93 16.79 3.19 -0.23
C CYS A 93 17.27 3.02 1.21
N LEU A 94 16.64 2.15 2.01
CA LEU A 94 17.04 1.84 3.38
C LEU A 94 18.40 1.13 3.42
N ASP A 95 18.60 0.10 2.59
CA ASP A 95 19.87 -0.61 2.52
C ASP A 95 21.03 0.32 2.15
N ASN A 96 20.82 1.22 1.18
CA ASN A 96 21.80 2.21 0.76
C ASN A 96 22.11 3.19 1.90
N ALA A 97 21.10 3.75 2.56
CA ALA A 97 21.27 4.70 3.65
C ALA A 97 21.98 4.07 4.85
N PHE A 98 21.57 2.88 5.29
CA PHE A 98 22.23 2.16 6.39
C PHE A 98 23.66 1.78 6.05
N SER A 99 23.92 1.30 4.83
CA SER A 99 25.27 0.95 4.39
C SER A 99 26.20 2.18 4.36
N ALA A 100 25.74 3.30 3.82
CA ALA A 100 26.49 4.55 3.75
C ALA A 100 26.78 5.13 5.14
N ALA A 101 25.89 4.89 6.11
CA ALA A 101 26.09 5.24 7.52
C ALA A 101 26.97 4.24 8.30
N GLY A 102 27.54 3.23 7.65
CA GLY A 102 28.34 2.19 8.30
C GLY A 102 27.52 1.20 9.13
N ARG A 103 26.21 1.14 8.93
CA ARG A 103 25.27 0.33 9.71
C ARG A 103 24.60 -0.74 8.81
N ARG A 104 25.33 -1.80 8.55
CA ARG A 104 24.80 -2.89 7.70
C ARG A 104 23.71 -3.69 8.42
N ARG A 105 22.49 -3.56 7.92
CA ARG A 105 21.34 -4.38 8.31
C ARG A 105 20.59 -4.83 7.05
N PRO A 106 20.22 -6.11 6.97
CA PRO A 106 19.38 -6.55 5.86
C PRO A 106 17.98 -5.92 5.98
N THR A 107 17.42 -5.48 4.87
CA THR A 107 16.04 -4.99 4.77
C THR A 107 15.24 -5.96 3.90
N VAL A 108 14.03 -6.32 4.30
CA VAL A 108 13.14 -7.22 3.57
C VAL A 108 11.77 -6.58 3.43
N ALA A 109 11.22 -6.62 2.22
CA ALA A 109 9.83 -6.24 1.97
C ALA A 109 8.95 -7.50 1.89
N LEU A 110 7.83 -7.48 2.63
CA LEU A 110 6.84 -8.54 2.63
C LEU A 110 5.52 -8.03 2.04
N VAL A 111 5.02 -8.74 1.02
CA VAL A 111 3.63 -8.58 0.62
C VAL A 111 2.76 -9.13 1.74
N THR A 112 1.87 -8.30 2.26
CA THR A 112 1.14 -8.57 3.50
C THR A 112 -0.35 -8.68 3.23
N ARG A 113 -1.00 -9.68 3.86
CA ARG A 113 -2.43 -9.93 3.79
C ARG A 113 -3.09 -9.58 5.10
N THR A 114 -4.31 -9.05 5.02
CA THR A 114 -5.12 -8.71 6.20
C THR A 114 -6.40 -9.52 6.19
N VAL A 115 -6.67 -10.23 7.26
CA VAL A 115 -7.95 -10.91 7.49
C VAL A 115 -8.99 -9.87 7.89
N VAL A 116 -10.20 -10.00 7.34
CA VAL A 116 -11.36 -9.16 7.66
C VAL A 116 -12.58 -10.03 7.91
N ALA A 117 -13.54 -9.57 8.70
CA ALA A 117 -14.78 -10.27 8.94
C ALA A 117 -15.70 -10.16 7.71
N LEU A 118 -16.28 -11.28 7.26
CA LEU A 118 -17.24 -11.29 6.13
C LEU A 118 -18.49 -10.44 6.39
N GLY A 119 -18.93 -10.37 7.65
CA GLY A 119 -20.11 -9.59 8.05
C GLY A 119 -19.82 -8.15 8.43
N ASP A 120 -18.62 -7.62 8.09
CA ASP A 120 -18.31 -6.22 8.36
C ASP A 120 -19.23 -5.28 7.57
N PRO A 121 -19.89 -4.31 8.24
CA PRO A 121 -20.82 -3.37 7.59
C PRO A 121 -20.19 -2.56 6.44
N ALA A 122 -18.88 -2.39 6.42
CA ALA A 122 -18.18 -1.69 5.35
C ALA A 122 -18.37 -2.36 3.97
N PHE A 123 -18.71 -3.65 3.91
CA PHE A 123 -19.03 -4.31 2.63
C PHE A 123 -20.36 -3.85 2.04
N GLU A 124 -21.33 -3.51 2.88
CA GLU A 124 -22.63 -2.97 2.45
C GLU A 124 -22.56 -1.47 2.18
N HIS A 125 -21.63 -0.76 2.86
CA HIS A 125 -21.47 0.69 2.81
C HIS A 125 -20.05 1.09 2.37
N PRO A 126 -19.66 0.90 1.10
CA PRO A 126 -18.36 1.30 0.60
C PRO A 126 -18.14 2.81 0.74
N SER A 127 -17.02 3.19 1.38
CA SER A 127 -16.75 4.60 1.68
C SER A 127 -15.30 5.04 1.38
N LYS A 128 -14.37 4.11 1.16
CA LYS A 128 -12.96 4.42 0.90
C LYS A 128 -12.74 4.85 -0.55
N PRO A 129 -12.41 6.14 -0.83
CA PRO A 129 -12.17 6.57 -2.20
C PRO A 129 -10.86 6.00 -2.75
N ILE A 130 -10.92 5.53 -4.00
CA ILE A 130 -9.75 5.03 -4.75
C ILE A 130 -9.71 5.63 -6.16
N GLY A 131 -8.52 5.58 -6.78
CA GLY A 131 -8.34 6.04 -8.15
C GLY A 131 -8.44 7.56 -8.32
N GLY A 132 -8.62 7.98 -9.56
CA GLY A 132 -8.76 9.37 -9.97
C GLY A 132 -10.17 9.94 -9.81
N PHE A 133 -10.34 11.16 -10.29
CA PHE A 133 -11.64 11.82 -10.37
C PHE A 133 -12.27 11.59 -11.75
N TYR A 134 -13.59 11.46 -11.77
CA TYR A 134 -14.41 11.27 -12.95
C TYR A 134 -15.44 12.38 -13.05
N GLU A 135 -15.75 12.80 -14.26
CA GLU A 135 -16.92 13.62 -14.54
C GLU A 135 -18.20 12.83 -14.28
N GLU A 136 -19.30 13.50 -13.92
CA GLU A 136 -20.56 12.85 -13.54
C GLU A 136 -21.07 11.88 -14.61
N ALA A 137 -21.02 12.27 -15.89
CA ALA A 137 -21.50 11.45 -16.98
C ALA A 137 -20.72 10.12 -17.08
N GLU A 138 -19.39 10.17 -16.94
CA GLU A 138 -18.55 8.96 -16.94
C GLU A 138 -18.77 8.14 -15.67
N ALA A 139 -18.91 8.77 -14.51
CA ALA A 139 -19.23 8.07 -13.27
C ALA A 139 -20.53 7.26 -13.41
N ARG A 140 -21.58 7.87 -13.93
CA ARG A 140 -22.87 7.19 -14.17
C ARG A 140 -22.73 6.03 -15.16
N ARG A 141 -21.94 6.20 -16.22
CA ARG A 141 -21.65 5.12 -17.17
C ARG A 141 -20.96 3.94 -16.48
N ARG A 142 -19.94 4.21 -15.65
CA ARG A 142 -19.21 3.18 -14.90
C ARG A 142 -20.07 2.47 -13.85
N MET A 143 -20.95 3.20 -13.18
CA MET A 143 -21.93 2.61 -12.26
C MET A 143 -22.84 1.60 -12.98
N ALA A 144 -23.29 1.93 -14.18
CA ALA A 144 -24.19 1.08 -14.96
C ALA A 144 -23.48 -0.12 -15.61
N ALA A 145 -22.29 0.10 -16.21
CA ALA A 145 -21.57 -0.92 -16.97
C ALA A 145 -20.72 -1.82 -16.06
N ASP A 146 -19.99 -1.23 -15.13
CA ASP A 146 -18.94 -1.91 -14.32
C ASP A 146 -19.43 -2.20 -12.90
N ARG A 147 -20.65 -1.79 -12.54
CA ARG A 147 -21.23 -1.90 -11.18
C ARG A 147 -20.37 -1.25 -10.10
N TRP A 148 -19.64 -0.19 -10.45
CA TRP A 148 -18.87 0.54 -9.48
C TRP A 148 -19.78 1.31 -8.52
N VAL A 149 -19.37 1.39 -7.26
CA VAL A 149 -19.96 2.34 -6.33
C VAL A 149 -19.15 3.62 -6.43
N MET A 150 -19.82 4.73 -6.70
CA MET A 150 -19.20 6.04 -6.90
C MET A 150 -19.77 7.04 -5.89
N SER A 151 -18.95 7.95 -5.43
CA SER A 151 -19.36 9.05 -4.55
C SER A 151 -18.76 10.37 -5.03
N GLU A 152 -19.52 11.44 -4.90
CA GLU A 152 -19.02 12.79 -5.14
C GLU A 152 -18.02 13.17 -4.05
N ASP A 153 -16.88 13.74 -4.43
CA ASP A 153 -15.81 14.13 -3.53
C ASP A 153 -15.67 15.66 -3.46
N ALA A 154 -16.51 16.28 -2.63
CA ALA A 154 -16.44 17.68 -2.24
C ALA A 154 -16.26 18.68 -3.42
N GLY A 155 -17.02 18.51 -4.50
CA GLY A 155 -16.98 19.40 -5.68
C GLY A 155 -15.76 19.22 -6.59
N ARG A 156 -14.90 18.21 -6.32
CA ARG A 156 -13.76 17.87 -7.17
C ARG A 156 -14.08 16.88 -8.27
N GLY A 157 -15.28 16.32 -8.26
CA GLY A 157 -15.76 15.28 -9.16
C GLY A 157 -16.13 14.00 -8.42
N TRP A 158 -16.37 12.94 -9.17
CA TRP A 158 -16.79 11.65 -8.66
C TRP A 158 -15.59 10.71 -8.51
N ARG A 159 -15.60 9.91 -7.45
CA ARG A 159 -14.58 8.88 -7.22
C ARG A 159 -15.22 7.53 -6.97
N ARG A 160 -14.55 6.47 -7.44
CA ARG A 160 -14.88 5.11 -7.03
C ARG A 160 -14.63 4.94 -5.54
N VAL A 161 -15.59 4.37 -4.83
CA VAL A 161 -15.46 3.98 -3.42
C VAL A 161 -15.52 2.46 -3.27
N VAL A 162 -14.73 1.94 -2.34
CA VAL A 162 -14.65 0.51 -2.06
C VAL A 162 -14.84 0.25 -0.55
N PRO A 163 -15.22 -0.97 -0.17
CA PRO A 163 -15.27 -1.38 1.22
C PRO A 163 -13.94 -1.17 1.94
N SER A 164 -13.99 -0.76 3.19
CA SER A 164 -12.82 -0.61 4.06
C SER A 164 -13.07 -1.26 5.43
N PRO A 165 -13.31 -2.60 5.48
CA PRO A 165 -13.59 -3.31 6.72
C PRO A 165 -12.41 -3.22 7.70
N GLU A 166 -12.70 -3.37 8.99
CA GLU A 166 -11.69 -3.37 10.04
C GLU A 166 -10.77 -4.59 9.93
N PRO A 167 -9.46 -4.41 10.08
CA PRO A 167 -8.50 -5.50 10.13
C PRO A 167 -8.71 -6.35 11.40
N VAL A 168 -8.80 -7.67 11.23
CA VAL A 168 -8.89 -8.64 12.34
C VAL A 168 -7.52 -9.22 12.64
N GLU A 169 -6.73 -9.51 11.60
CA GLU A 169 -5.44 -10.19 11.73
C GLU A 169 -4.54 -9.83 10.54
N ILE A 170 -3.25 -9.86 10.77
CA ILE A 170 -2.24 -9.81 9.71
C ILE A 170 -1.66 -11.22 9.55
N VAL A 171 -1.86 -11.84 8.39
CA VAL A 171 -1.48 -13.24 8.15
C VAL A 171 0.02 -13.49 8.34
N GLU A 172 0.85 -12.53 7.97
CA GLU A 172 2.30 -12.60 8.03
C GLU A 172 2.88 -12.10 9.37
N GLU A 173 2.07 -11.92 10.42
CA GLU A 173 2.51 -11.35 11.70
C GLU A 173 3.66 -12.14 12.34
N GLU A 174 3.57 -13.48 12.35
CA GLU A 174 4.62 -14.34 12.92
C GLU A 174 5.94 -14.18 12.15
N ALA A 175 5.90 -14.22 10.81
CA ALA A 175 7.08 -14.01 9.98
C ALA A 175 7.70 -12.61 10.19
N ILE A 176 6.89 -11.58 10.34
CA ILE A 176 7.36 -10.23 10.66
C ILE A 176 8.08 -10.21 12.00
N ARG A 177 7.51 -10.84 13.03
CA ARG A 177 8.13 -10.93 14.37
C ARG A 177 9.47 -11.66 14.33
N ASP A 178 9.55 -12.78 13.64
CA ASP A 178 10.77 -13.57 13.51
C ASP A 178 11.88 -12.81 12.81
N LEU A 179 11.56 -12.13 11.72
CA LEU A 179 12.52 -11.30 10.99
C LEU A 179 13.03 -10.12 11.86
N LEU A 180 12.15 -9.45 12.58
CA LEU A 180 12.54 -8.39 13.51
C LEU A 180 13.44 -8.92 14.63
N ALA A 181 13.13 -10.09 15.18
CA ALA A 181 13.95 -10.76 16.20
C ALA A 181 15.33 -11.18 15.68
N ALA A 182 15.42 -11.53 14.38
CA ALA A 182 16.68 -11.80 13.69
C ALA A 182 17.47 -10.54 13.32
N GLY A 183 17.00 -9.34 13.70
CA GLY A 183 17.67 -8.08 13.41
C GLY A 183 17.45 -7.54 11.99
N VAL A 184 16.50 -8.09 11.25
CA VAL A 184 16.13 -7.62 9.90
C VAL A 184 15.23 -6.38 10.03
N VAL A 185 15.44 -5.40 9.16
CA VAL A 185 14.51 -4.29 8.97
C VAL A 185 13.36 -4.80 8.08
N VAL A 186 12.13 -4.66 8.52
CA VAL A 186 10.97 -5.19 7.78
C VAL A 186 10.14 -4.07 7.20
N VAL A 187 9.86 -4.12 5.90
CA VAL A 187 8.85 -3.30 5.23
C VAL A 187 7.63 -4.18 5.02
N ALA A 188 6.51 -3.88 5.68
CA ALA A 188 5.31 -4.72 5.63
C ALA A 188 4.03 -3.90 5.85
N ALA A 189 2.88 -4.53 5.73
CA ALA A 189 1.56 -3.92 5.90
C ALA A 189 1.37 -2.66 5.04
N GLY A 190 1.93 -2.68 3.83
CA GLY A 190 1.88 -1.59 2.88
C GLY A 190 0.49 -1.39 2.31
N GLY A 191 0.04 -0.13 2.26
CA GLY A 191 -1.31 0.22 1.83
C GLY A 191 -2.36 -0.32 2.79
N ALA A 192 -3.59 -0.47 2.35
CA ALA A 192 -4.50 -1.37 3.03
C ALA A 192 -4.08 -2.78 2.58
N ALA A 193 -3.26 -3.48 3.38
CA ALA A 193 -2.75 -4.82 3.08
C ALA A 193 -3.84 -5.67 2.40
N CYS A 194 -3.47 -6.47 1.39
CA CYS A 194 -4.42 -7.24 0.60
C CYS A 194 -5.43 -7.95 1.50
N ARG A 195 -6.71 -7.55 1.41
CA ARG A 195 -7.74 -8.02 2.33
C ARG A 195 -8.19 -9.42 1.95
N TRP A 196 -8.06 -10.32 2.90
CA TRP A 196 -8.48 -11.71 2.76
C TRP A 196 -9.61 -12.02 3.75
N CYS A 197 -10.74 -12.51 3.25
CA CYS A 197 -11.85 -12.88 4.11
C CYS A 197 -11.62 -14.26 4.71
N ALA A 198 -11.60 -14.37 6.03
CA ALA A 198 -11.66 -15.66 6.72
C ALA A 198 -12.98 -16.36 6.31
N GLY A 199 -12.87 -17.55 5.71
CA GLY A 199 -14.02 -18.35 5.26
C GLY A 199 -14.13 -18.63 3.77
N ARG A 200 -13.31 -18.06 2.90
CA ARG A 200 -13.07 -18.62 1.57
C ARG A 200 -12.07 -19.76 1.70
N THR A 201 -12.59 -20.97 1.98
CA THR A 201 -11.83 -22.19 1.70
C THR A 201 -11.49 -22.19 0.24
N GLY A 202 -10.19 -22.22 -0.04
CA GLY A 202 -9.57 -22.02 -1.31
C GLY A 202 -10.26 -22.66 -2.54
N ARG A 203 -10.33 -21.92 -3.58
CA ARG A 203 -9.91 -22.33 -4.93
C ARG A 203 -9.59 -21.11 -5.72
#